data_034c5662fdf0c5989667cd23eee679de
#
_entry.id   034c5662fdf0c5989667cd23eee679de
#
_cell.length_a   1.000
_cell.length_b   1.000
_cell.length_c   1.000
_cell.angle_alpha   90.00
_cell.angle_beta   90.00
_cell.angle_gamma   90.00
#
_symmetry.space_group_name_H-M   'P 1'
#
loop_
_entity.id
_entity.type
_entity.pdbx_description
1 polymer ?
#
loop_
_entity_poly.entity_id
_entity_poly.type
_entity_poly.pdbx_seq_one_letter_code
_entity_poly.pdbx_strand_id
1 'polypeptide(L)'
;KTGVENTGEYLTQEQDRQVGLGMLGLANLLALEGVTYAEFGEALTAHLYPEGDYITTPEARKIVKELQLGIDSAAAIAERADMDRCFAIAPTASCSYRYKDRAGYTTAPEIAPPIGRTVDRDSSTFGVETFDYGEVETAGSVGWDSYKRVVDGIMEMLKRTGLAHGYSFNSWSDVVQYDDAFVDTWLAS
;
A
#
# COMPACT_ATOMS: atom_id res chain seq x y z
N LYS A 1 -9.36 -14.82 -14.59
CA LYS A 1 -8.79 -14.48 -15.91
C LYS A 1 -9.77 -14.87 -16.98
N THR A 2 -10.36 -13.90 -17.63
CA THR A 2 -11.33 -14.14 -18.68
C THR A 2 -10.65 -14.03 -20.04
N GLY A 3 -10.47 -15.15 -20.70
CA GLY A 3 -10.73 -15.24 -22.13
C GLY A 3 -9.79 -14.55 -23.09
N VAL A 4 -8.47 -14.59 -22.87
CA VAL A 4 -7.54 -14.39 -23.99
C VAL A 4 -6.81 -15.70 -24.24
N GLU A 5 -7.60 -16.76 -24.39
CA GLU A 5 -7.08 -18.05 -24.80
C GLU A 5 -6.48 -17.91 -26.19
N ASN A 6 -5.24 -18.35 -26.34
CA ASN A 6 -4.54 -18.50 -27.62
C ASN A 6 -4.09 -17.23 -28.37
N THR A 7 -3.99 -16.08 -27.72
CA THR A 7 -3.39 -14.91 -28.40
C THR A 7 -1.86 -14.88 -28.33
N GLY A 8 -1.24 -15.74 -27.52
CA GLY A 8 0.19 -15.72 -27.28
C GLY A 8 0.68 -14.59 -26.36
N GLU A 9 -0.21 -13.69 -25.94
CA GLU A 9 0.10 -12.59 -25.03
C GLU A 9 -0.03 -12.97 -23.56
N TYR A 10 -0.93 -13.92 -23.25
CA TYR A 10 -1.19 -14.35 -21.88
C TYR A 10 -1.14 -15.86 -21.76
N LEU A 11 -0.61 -16.34 -20.65
CA LEU A 11 -0.65 -17.75 -20.32
C LEU A 11 -2.08 -18.20 -19.98
N THR A 12 -2.40 -19.47 -20.21
CA THR A 12 -3.67 -20.05 -19.75
C THR A 12 -3.74 -20.07 -18.24
N GLN A 13 -4.93 -20.25 -17.67
CA GLN A 13 -5.13 -20.33 -16.22
C GLN A 13 -4.32 -21.47 -15.59
N GLU A 14 -4.14 -22.59 -16.30
CA GLU A 14 -3.35 -23.73 -15.85
C GLU A 14 -1.84 -23.44 -15.85
N GLN A 15 -1.39 -22.52 -16.70
CA GLN A 15 0.02 -22.13 -16.83
C GLN A 15 0.39 -20.91 -15.99
N ASP A 16 -0.60 -20.04 -15.75
CA ASP A 16 -0.40 -18.78 -15.02
C ASP A 16 -1.35 -18.72 -13.81
N ARG A 17 -0.95 -19.37 -12.72
CA ARG A 17 -1.70 -19.45 -11.47
C ARG A 17 -1.30 -18.32 -10.51
N GLN A 18 -1.37 -17.08 -10.99
CA GLN A 18 -1.00 -15.92 -10.21
C GLN A 18 -1.98 -14.76 -10.36
N VAL A 19 -2.15 -14.03 -9.30
CA VAL A 19 -2.90 -12.78 -9.22
C VAL A 19 -2.14 -11.80 -8.33
N GLY A 20 -2.23 -10.51 -8.59
CA GLY A 20 -1.69 -9.47 -7.71
C GLY A 20 -2.82 -8.82 -6.94
N LEU A 21 -2.95 -9.12 -5.66
CA LEU A 21 -3.84 -8.43 -4.74
C LEU A 21 -3.04 -7.40 -3.96
N GLY A 22 -3.47 -6.14 -4.04
CA GLY A 22 -2.91 -5.01 -3.33
C GLY A 22 -3.97 -4.22 -2.57
N MET A 23 -3.58 -3.12 -1.94
CA MET A 23 -4.44 -2.35 -1.03
C MET A 23 -4.44 -0.87 -1.37
N LEU A 24 -5.55 -0.36 -1.87
CA LEU A 24 -5.77 1.08 -2.07
C LEU A 24 -6.26 1.75 -0.79
N GLY A 25 -5.92 3.02 -0.59
CA GLY A 25 -6.56 3.87 0.40
C GLY A 25 -6.09 3.67 1.82
N LEU A 26 -4.87 3.20 2.06
CA LEU A 26 -4.34 3.11 3.43
C LEU A 26 -4.37 4.47 4.12
N ALA A 27 -3.95 5.55 3.45
CA ALA A 27 -3.97 6.88 4.03
C ALA A 27 -5.39 7.32 4.45
N ASN A 28 -6.41 7.01 3.62
CA ASN A 28 -7.81 7.30 3.95
C ASN A 28 -8.29 6.50 5.17
N LEU A 29 -7.93 5.20 5.24
CA LEU A 29 -8.28 4.37 6.38
C LEU A 29 -7.66 4.88 7.68
N LEU A 30 -6.37 5.20 7.65
CA LEU A 30 -5.66 5.72 8.82
C LEU A 30 -6.27 7.04 9.30
N ALA A 31 -6.56 7.97 8.37
CA ALA A 31 -7.21 9.23 8.70
C ALA A 31 -8.61 9.02 9.31
N LEU A 32 -9.39 8.08 8.77
CA LEU A 32 -10.73 7.75 9.28
C LEU A 32 -10.70 7.21 10.72
N GLU A 33 -9.71 6.38 11.03
CA GLU A 33 -9.55 5.77 12.36
C GLU A 33 -8.72 6.65 13.32
N GLY A 34 -8.24 7.84 12.88
CA GLY A 34 -7.44 8.76 13.68
C GLY A 34 -6.06 8.22 14.04
N VAL A 35 -5.47 7.41 13.17
CA VAL A 35 -4.16 6.78 13.33
C VAL A 35 -3.16 7.40 12.37
N THR A 36 -1.96 7.69 12.81
CA THR A 36 -0.87 8.17 11.95
C THR A 36 -0.11 7.01 11.31
N TYR A 37 0.63 7.30 10.23
CA TYR A 37 1.56 6.32 9.64
C TYR A 37 2.61 5.85 10.64
N ALA A 38 3.10 6.74 11.50
CA ALA A 38 4.07 6.39 12.54
C ALA A 38 3.50 5.38 13.53
N GLU A 39 2.29 5.62 14.06
CA GLU A 39 1.60 4.70 14.99
C GLU A 39 1.26 3.37 14.33
N PHE A 40 0.81 3.40 13.07
CA PHE A 40 0.52 2.17 12.33
C PHE A 40 1.79 1.36 12.07
N GLY A 41 2.89 1.99 11.67
CA GLY A 41 4.19 1.33 11.48
C GLY A 41 4.73 0.72 12.77
N GLU A 42 4.57 1.41 13.91
CA GLU A 42 4.93 0.87 15.24
C GLU A 42 4.08 -0.35 15.60
N ALA A 43 2.78 -0.30 15.32
CA ALA A 43 1.87 -1.43 15.58
C ALA A 43 2.16 -2.63 14.67
N LEU A 44 2.54 -2.40 13.41
CA LEU A 44 3.01 -3.47 12.49
C LEU A 44 4.26 -4.15 13.06
N THR A 45 5.23 -3.35 13.48
CA THR A 45 6.49 -3.87 14.06
C THR A 45 6.21 -4.68 15.33
N ALA A 46 5.37 -4.16 16.23
CA ALA A 46 4.97 -4.85 17.46
C ALA A 46 4.24 -6.18 17.17
N HIS A 47 3.43 -6.22 16.13
CA HIS A 47 2.73 -7.45 15.72
C HIS A 47 3.68 -8.51 15.17
N LEU A 48 4.65 -8.08 14.37
CA LEU A 48 5.63 -8.97 13.73
C LEU A 48 6.71 -9.49 14.68
N TYR A 49 7.07 -8.67 15.66
CA TYR A 49 8.18 -8.91 16.59
C TYR A 49 7.75 -8.60 18.04
N PRO A 50 6.86 -9.43 18.62
CA PRO A 50 6.22 -9.14 19.92
C PRO A 50 7.17 -9.11 21.12
N GLU A 51 8.42 -9.54 20.95
CA GLU A 51 9.44 -9.53 22.01
C GLU A 51 10.02 -8.13 22.28
N GLY A 52 9.73 -7.14 21.43
CA GLY A 52 10.20 -5.77 21.59
C GLY A 52 9.34 -4.96 22.56
N ASP A 53 9.88 -3.83 22.98
CA ASP A 53 9.17 -2.84 23.80
C ASP A 53 8.60 -1.74 22.87
N TYR A 54 7.30 -1.83 22.57
CA TYR A 54 6.62 -0.96 21.61
C TYR A 54 5.47 -0.18 22.26
N ILE A 55 5.37 1.09 21.92
CA ILE A 55 4.25 1.95 22.35
C ILE A 55 3.24 2.03 21.22
N THR A 56 2.11 1.34 21.36
CA THR A 56 1.09 1.24 20.33
C THR A 56 -0.29 1.66 20.82
N THR A 57 -1.09 2.31 19.97
CA THR A 57 -2.49 2.64 20.25
C THR A 57 -3.41 1.43 20.02
N PRO A 58 -4.53 1.34 20.74
CA PRO A 58 -5.53 0.29 20.50
C PRO A 58 -6.07 0.30 19.06
N GLU A 59 -6.26 1.49 18.50
CA GLU A 59 -6.78 1.71 17.15
C GLU A 59 -5.79 1.17 16.10
N ALA A 60 -4.51 1.52 16.21
CA ALA A 60 -3.48 1.02 15.30
C ALA A 60 -3.36 -0.51 15.38
N ARG A 61 -3.38 -1.09 16.59
CA ARG A 61 -3.38 -2.56 16.75
C ARG A 61 -4.60 -3.23 16.14
N LYS A 62 -5.77 -2.61 16.23
CA LYS A 62 -7.01 -3.11 15.60
C LYS A 62 -6.84 -3.18 14.09
N ILE A 63 -6.33 -2.10 13.45
CA ILE A 63 -6.11 -2.08 12.00
C ILE A 63 -5.13 -3.18 11.57
N VAL A 64 -4.01 -3.34 12.28
CA VAL A 64 -3.03 -4.39 11.99
C VAL A 64 -3.65 -5.78 12.08
N LYS A 65 -4.46 -6.03 13.10
CA LYS A 65 -5.15 -7.31 13.28
C LYS A 65 -6.14 -7.60 12.14
N GLU A 66 -6.93 -6.62 11.75
CA GLU A 66 -7.86 -6.75 10.63
C GLU A 66 -7.12 -6.98 9.30
N LEU A 67 -6.00 -6.29 9.09
CA LEU A 67 -5.11 -6.51 7.95
C LEU A 67 -4.59 -7.95 7.92
N GLN A 68 -4.07 -8.47 9.04
CA GLN A 68 -3.60 -9.85 9.13
C GLN A 68 -4.71 -10.85 8.80
N LEU A 69 -5.91 -10.66 9.35
CA LEU A 69 -7.05 -11.53 9.05
C LEU A 69 -7.42 -11.50 7.56
N GLY A 70 -7.34 -10.33 6.93
CA GLY A 70 -7.57 -10.19 5.49
C GLY A 70 -6.52 -10.93 4.66
N ILE A 71 -5.24 -10.79 5.02
CA ILE A 71 -4.11 -11.47 4.37
C ILE A 71 -4.26 -12.98 4.51
N ASP A 72 -4.51 -13.49 5.72
CA ASP A 72 -4.67 -14.92 5.99
C ASP A 72 -5.86 -15.51 5.20
N SER A 73 -6.96 -14.78 5.14
CA SER A 73 -8.14 -15.19 4.38
C SER A 73 -7.87 -15.26 2.89
N ALA A 74 -7.18 -14.28 2.35
CA ALA A 74 -6.79 -14.25 0.94
C ALA A 74 -5.78 -15.36 0.61
N ALA A 75 -4.79 -15.59 1.47
CA ALA A 75 -3.83 -16.68 1.33
C ALA A 75 -4.53 -18.05 1.31
N ALA A 76 -5.44 -18.30 2.25
CA ALA A 76 -6.19 -19.55 2.30
C ALA A 76 -7.08 -19.77 1.06
N ILE A 77 -7.61 -18.72 0.44
CA ILE A 77 -8.35 -18.81 -0.81
C ILE A 77 -7.39 -19.14 -1.97
N ALA A 78 -6.24 -18.47 -2.02
CA ALA A 78 -5.23 -18.68 -3.05
C ALA A 78 -4.68 -20.11 -3.02
N GLU A 79 -4.38 -20.65 -1.84
CA GLU A 79 -3.94 -22.03 -1.63
C GLU A 79 -4.98 -23.04 -2.11
N ARG A 80 -6.25 -22.85 -1.75
CA ARG A 80 -7.35 -23.72 -2.24
C ARG A 80 -7.55 -23.65 -3.75
N ALA A 81 -7.21 -22.53 -4.35
CA ALA A 81 -7.26 -22.33 -5.80
C ALA A 81 -5.97 -22.76 -6.51
N ASP A 82 -5.04 -23.37 -5.80
CA ASP A 82 -3.73 -23.81 -6.31
C ASP A 82 -2.96 -22.67 -7.00
N MET A 83 -2.98 -21.48 -6.38
CA MET A 83 -2.28 -20.30 -6.87
C MET A 83 -0.83 -20.30 -6.42
N ASP A 84 0.09 -20.01 -7.34
CA ASP A 84 1.52 -19.90 -7.02
C ASP A 84 1.85 -18.55 -6.34
N ARG A 85 1.05 -17.52 -6.64
CA ARG A 85 1.24 -16.14 -6.14
C ARG A 85 -0.10 -15.44 -5.98
N CYS A 86 -0.24 -14.68 -4.91
CA CYS A 86 -1.50 -13.99 -4.61
C CYS A 86 -1.31 -12.49 -4.36
N PHE A 87 -0.19 -12.07 -3.79
CA PHE A 87 0.01 -10.69 -3.37
C PHE A 87 1.04 -9.97 -4.24
N ALA A 88 0.71 -8.75 -4.62
CA ALA A 88 1.62 -7.81 -5.28
C ALA A 88 1.22 -6.38 -4.91
N ILE A 89 2.20 -5.54 -4.64
CA ILE A 89 2.00 -4.10 -4.44
C ILE A 89 2.45 -3.38 -5.70
N ALA A 90 1.62 -2.47 -6.18
CA ALA A 90 1.85 -1.70 -7.39
C ALA A 90 1.66 -0.19 -7.15
N PRO A 91 2.24 0.70 -7.96
CA PRO A 91 2.13 2.14 -7.76
C PRO A 91 0.75 2.76 -8.01
N THR A 92 -0.24 2.11 -8.32
CA THR A 92 -1.68 2.32 -8.54
C THR A 92 -2.25 3.75 -8.55
N ALA A 93 -1.45 4.79 -8.73
CA ALA A 93 -1.91 6.18 -8.67
C ALA A 93 -3.11 6.45 -9.61
N SER A 94 -3.03 6.01 -10.86
CA SER A 94 -4.12 6.21 -11.84
C SER A 94 -5.36 5.37 -11.53
N CYS A 95 -5.20 4.22 -10.88
CA CYS A 95 -6.32 3.38 -10.47
C CYS A 95 -7.05 3.98 -9.26
N SER A 96 -6.30 4.53 -8.31
CA SER A 96 -6.86 5.11 -7.08
C SER A 96 -7.83 6.26 -7.35
N TYR A 97 -7.60 7.06 -8.37
CA TYR A 97 -8.49 8.18 -8.74
C TYR A 97 -9.91 7.77 -9.09
N ARG A 98 -10.13 6.52 -9.45
CA ARG A 98 -11.45 5.99 -9.84
C ARG A 98 -12.32 5.63 -8.66
N TYR A 99 -11.75 5.58 -7.46
CA TYR A 99 -12.44 5.15 -6.26
C TYR A 99 -12.57 6.29 -5.26
N LYS A 100 -13.62 6.20 -4.46
CA LYS A 100 -13.89 7.11 -3.36
C LYS A 100 -13.98 6.31 -2.07
N ASP A 101 -13.53 6.90 -0.98
CA ASP A 101 -13.78 6.37 0.35
C ASP A 101 -15.23 6.61 0.80
N ARG A 102 -15.56 6.18 2.03
CA ARG A 102 -16.92 6.33 2.58
C ARG A 102 -17.36 7.77 2.78
N ALA A 103 -16.42 8.69 2.93
CA ALA A 103 -16.66 10.13 3.07
C ALA A 103 -16.76 10.85 1.71
N GLY A 104 -16.48 10.15 0.61
CA GLY A 104 -16.52 10.70 -0.75
C GLY A 104 -15.20 11.27 -1.23
N TYR A 105 -14.12 11.16 -0.45
CA TYR A 105 -12.78 11.59 -0.84
C TYR A 105 -12.13 10.58 -1.79
N THR A 106 -11.20 11.07 -2.61
CA THR A 106 -10.41 10.22 -3.51
C THR A 106 -9.58 9.23 -2.71
N THR A 107 -9.56 7.97 -3.15
CA THR A 107 -8.75 6.93 -2.52
C THR A 107 -7.27 7.16 -2.81
N ALA A 108 -6.43 7.13 -1.79
CA ALA A 108 -4.98 7.23 -1.92
C ALA A 108 -4.39 6.01 -2.67
N PRO A 109 -3.21 6.14 -3.30
CA PRO A 109 -2.50 5.01 -3.90
C PRO A 109 -2.21 3.89 -2.91
N GLU A 110 -1.80 2.72 -3.41
CA GLU A 110 -1.45 1.59 -2.55
C GLU A 110 -0.37 1.95 -1.54
N ILE A 111 -0.73 1.80 -0.27
CA ILE A 111 0.15 1.98 0.90
C ILE A 111 0.70 3.42 1.02
N ALA A 112 0.99 4.08 -0.10
CA ALA A 112 1.63 5.38 -0.11
C ALA A 112 0.68 6.51 0.35
N PRO A 113 1.16 7.45 1.19
CA PRO A 113 0.47 8.70 1.42
C PRO A 113 0.49 9.53 0.13
N PRO A 114 -0.56 10.33 -0.15
CA PRO A 114 -0.56 11.21 -1.32
C PRO A 114 0.47 12.34 -1.14
N ILE A 115 0.91 12.91 -2.26
CA ILE A 115 1.86 14.04 -2.25
C ILE A 115 1.26 15.31 -1.61
N GLY A 116 -0.07 15.48 -1.72
CA GLY A 116 -0.83 16.58 -1.15
C GLY A 116 -2.27 16.15 -0.89
N ARG A 117 -2.98 16.86 -0.02
CA ARG A 117 -4.41 16.59 0.27
C ARG A 117 -5.29 16.84 -0.95
N THR A 118 -4.91 17.81 -1.76
CA THR A 118 -5.55 18.12 -3.04
C THR A 118 -4.50 18.12 -4.13
N VAL A 119 -4.75 17.40 -5.21
CA VAL A 119 -3.81 17.22 -6.32
C VAL A 119 -4.53 17.49 -7.65
N ASP A 120 -4.00 18.41 -8.43
CA ASP A 120 -4.43 18.64 -9.79
C ASP A 120 -3.65 17.73 -10.75
N ARG A 121 -4.37 17.09 -11.63
CA ARG A 121 -3.79 16.24 -12.66
C ARG A 121 -4.38 16.60 -14.02
N ASP A 122 -3.51 16.89 -14.98
CA ASP A 122 -3.90 17.00 -16.37
C ASP A 122 -4.05 15.58 -16.98
N SER A 123 -5.29 15.25 -17.29
CA SER A 123 -5.58 14.11 -18.16
C SER A 123 -5.74 14.68 -19.58
N SER A 124 -4.83 14.37 -20.47
CA SER A 124 -4.82 14.86 -21.86
C SER A 124 -6.17 14.78 -22.59
N THR A 125 -7.08 13.94 -22.10
CA THR A 125 -8.41 13.71 -22.70
C THR A 125 -9.51 14.58 -22.05
N PHE A 126 -9.42 14.84 -20.75
CA PHE A 126 -10.49 15.52 -19.98
C PHE A 126 -10.05 16.84 -19.36
N GLY A 127 -8.82 17.30 -19.66
CA GLY A 127 -8.24 18.50 -19.05
C GLY A 127 -7.75 18.26 -17.62
N VAL A 128 -7.64 19.34 -16.86
CA VAL A 128 -7.20 19.30 -15.46
C VAL A 128 -8.34 18.85 -14.57
N GLU A 129 -8.13 17.77 -13.82
CA GLU A 129 -9.02 17.27 -12.79
C GLU A 129 -8.37 17.42 -11.42
N THR A 130 -9.14 17.86 -10.45
CA THR A 130 -8.72 18.01 -9.06
C THR A 130 -9.16 16.80 -8.25
N PHE A 131 -8.21 16.17 -7.56
CA PHE A 131 -8.45 15.03 -6.67
C PHE A 131 -8.27 15.47 -5.22
N ASP A 132 -9.32 15.33 -4.42
CA ASP A 132 -9.32 15.63 -2.99
C ASP A 132 -9.30 14.34 -2.18
N TYR A 133 -8.25 14.18 -1.37
CA TYR A 133 -8.03 13.01 -0.50
C TYR A 133 -8.55 13.22 0.94
N GLY A 134 -9.08 14.40 1.25
CA GLY A 134 -9.54 14.75 2.60
C GLY A 134 -8.39 15.02 3.57
N GLU A 135 -8.64 14.76 4.85
CA GLU A 135 -7.72 15.09 5.95
C GLU A 135 -6.63 14.02 6.17
N VAL A 136 -6.11 13.42 5.11
CA VAL A 136 -5.04 12.41 5.18
C VAL A 136 -3.68 13.05 5.50
N GLU A 137 -2.77 12.25 6.06
CA GLU A 137 -1.36 12.60 6.09
C GLU A 137 -0.80 12.59 4.66
N THR A 138 0.07 13.54 4.36
CA THR A 138 0.77 13.64 3.08
C THR A 138 2.17 13.05 3.17
N ALA A 139 2.80 12.77 2.04
CA ALA A 139 4.16 12.24 2.01
C ALA A 139 5.16 13.11 2.79
N GLY A 140 5.03 14.44 2.69
CA GLY A 140 5.87 15.38 3.43
C GLY A 140 5.63 15.34 4.94
N SER A 141 4.40 15.10 5.41
CA SER A 141 4.10 15.01 6.85
C SER A 141 4.48 13.65 7.45
N VAL A 142 4.36 12.57 6.68
CA VAL A 142 4.72 11.21 7.12
C VAL A 142 6.23 11.04 7.26
N GLY A 143 6.99 11.54 6.29
CA GLY A 143 8.43 11.35 6.21
C GLY A 143 8.84 9.93 5.81
N TRP A 144 10.12 9.80 5.41
CA TRP A 144 10.64 8.54 4.89
C TRP A 144 10.64 7.41 5.93
N ASP A 145 11.11 7.67 7.15
CA ASP A 145 11.29 6.62 8.17
C ASP A 145 9.96 5.97 8.56
N SER A 146 8.90 6.79 8.75
CA SER A 146 7.57 6.27 9.08
C SER A 146 6.98 5.49 7.92
N TYR A 147 7.11 6.01 6.69
CA TYR A 147 6.65 5.32 5.49
C TYR A 147 7.37 4.01 5.26
N LYS A 148 8.72 4.01 5.34
CA LYS A 148 9.52 2.80 5.19
C LYS A 148 9.14 1.73 6.21
N ARG A 149 8.92 2.10 7.46
CA ARG A 149 8.47 1.15 8.50
C ARG A 149 7.15 0.48 8.14
N VAL A 150 6.20 1.23 7.59
CA VAL A 150 4.92 0.68 7.12
C VAL A 150 5.13 -0.26 5.94
N VAL A 151 5.93 0.14 4.96
CA VAL A 151 6.29 -0.68 3.80
C VAL A 151 6.92 -2.01 4.24
N ASP A 152 7.96 -1.94 5.06
CA ASP A 152 8.68 -3.12 5.56
C ASP A 152 7.73 -4.06 6.33
N GLY A 153 6.88 -3.50 7.20
CA GLY A 153 5.92 -4.28 7.97
C GLY A 153 4.91 -5.01 7.10
N ILE A 154 4.29 -4.32 6.16
CA ILE A 154 3.32 -4.93 5.24
C ILE A 154 4.00 -5.97 4.35
N MET A 155 5.18 -5.67 3.81
CA MET A 155 5.95 -6.63 3.00
C MET A 155 6.26 -7.90 3.79
N GLU A 156 6.67 -7.77 5.03
CA GLU A 156 6.98 -8.93 5.87
C GLU A 156 5.74 -9.76 6.15
N MET A 157 4.59 -9.13 6.44
CA MET A 157 3.32 -9.86 6.60
C MET A 157 2.97 -10.66 5.35
N LEU A 158 3.07 -10.05 4.17
CA LEU A 158 2.78 -10.71 2.90
C LEU A 158 3.77 -11.83 2.59
N LYS A 159 5.07 -11.62 2.82
CA LYS A 159 6.12 -12.63 2.62
C LYS A 159 5.91 -13.88 3.47
N ARG A 160 5.45 -13.73 4.71
CA ARG A 160 5.18 -14.87 5.62
C ARG A 160 4.11 -15.82 5.08
N THR A 161 3.26 -15.39 4.16
CA THR A 161 2.30 -16.29 3.48
C THR A 161 2.94 -17.24 2.48
N GLY A 162 4.16 -16.96 2.01
CA GLY A 162 4.78 -17.69 0.90
C GLY A 162 4.21 -17.38 -0.48
N LEU A 163 3.15 -16.54 -0.57
CA LEU A 163 2.42 -16.22 -1.80
C LEU A 163 2.70 -14.80 -2.32
N ALA A 164 3.62 -14.09 -1.69
CA ALA A 164 3.96 -12.73 -2.07
C ALA A 164 5.05 -12.69 -3.13
N HIS A 165 4.87 -11.79 -4.12
CA HIS A 165 5.82 -11.71 -5.20
C HIS A 165 5.75 -10.41 -5.99
N GLY A 166 6.80 -9.65 -5.92
CA GLY A 166 6.95 -8.41 -6.64
C GLY A 166 6.29 -7.22 -5.91
N TYR A 167 7.11 -6.24 -5.63
CA TYR A 167 6.67 -5.00 -4.99
C TYR A 167 7.21 -3.81 -5.76
N SER A 168 6.37 -2.82 -5.97
CA SER A 168 6.76 -1.52 -6.49
C SER A 168 6.00 -0.47 -5.69
N PHE A 169 6.73 0.38 -4.98
CA PHE A 169 6.14 1.39 -4.10
C PHE A 169 6.27 2.78 -4.71
N ASN A 170 5.27 3.63 -4.47
CA ASN A 170 5.42 5.05 -4.66
C ASN A 170 6.24 5.60 -3.49
N SER A 171 7.26 6.38 -3.81
CA SER A 171 8.00 7.19 -2.86
C SER A 171 8.03 8.62 -3.37
N TRP A 172 7.72 9.56 -2.50
CA TRP A 172 7.73 10.99 -2.81
C TRP A 172 8.79 11.64 -1.94
N SER A 173 9.75 12.31 -2.55
CA SER A 173 10.74 13.10 -1.84
C SER A 173 10.70 14.53 -2.33
N ASP A 174 10.78 15.48 -1.39
CA ASP A 174 11.02 16.88 -1.69
C ASP A 174 12.53 17.10 -1.67
N VAL A 175 13.13 17.17 -2.85
CA VAL A 175 14.58 17.37 -3.00
C VAL A 175 15.09 18.66 -2.36
N VAL A 176 14.21 19.60 -2.04
CA VAL A 176 14.57 20.83 -1.31
C VAL A 176 14.75 20.56 0.19
N GLN A 177 14.13 19.52 0.71
CA GLN A 177 14.17 19.16 2.13
C GLN A 177 15.29 18.17 2.47
N TYR A 178 15.84 17.47 1.48
CA TYR A 178 16.80 16.40 1.67
C TYR A 178 18.14 16.73 1.03
N ASP A 179 19.20 16.59 1.80
CA ASP A 179 20.57 16.72 1.32
C ASP A 179 21.07 15.44 0.63
N ASP A 180 22.26 15.51 0.04
CA ASP A 180 22.86 14.37 -0.67
C ASP A 180 23.06 13.15 0.25
N ALA A 181 23.35 13.36 1.53
CA ALA A 181 23.53 12.28 2.50
C ALA A 181 22.21 11.52 2.75
N PHE A 182 21.08 12.23 2.79
CA PHE A 182 19.75 11.59 2.86
C PHE A 182 19.48 10.76 1.61
N VAL A 183 19.75 11.33 0.41
CA VAL A 183 19.52 10.63 -0.86
C VAL A 183 20.37 9.36 -0.95
N ASP A 184 21.63 9.41 -0.55
CA ASP A 184 22.53 8.25 -0.53
C ASP A 184 22.01 7.17 0.43
N THR A 185 21.55 7.55 1.61
CA THR A 185 20.96 6.63 2.59
C THR A 185 19.67 6.01 2.06
N TRP A 186 18.83 6.80 1.44
CA TRP A 186 17.57 6.35 0.84
C TRP A 186 17.78 5.39 -0.33
N LEU A 187 18.77 5.64 -1.18
CA LEU A 187 19.13 4.73 -2.30
C LEU A 187 19.75 3.41 -1.81
N ALA A 188 20.38 3.40 -0.64
CA ALA A 188 21.00 2.22 -0.05
C ALA A 188 20.03 1.35 0.77
N SER A 189 18.82 1.84 1.04
CA SER A 189 17.83 1.17 1.91
C SER A 189 16.82 0.33 1.12
#